data_f8a3465e7adacc678701dce3c5090294
#
_entry.id   f8a3465e7adacc678701dce3c5090294
#
_cell.length_a   1.000
_cell.length_b   1.000
_cell.length_c   1.000
_cell.angle_alpha   90.00
_cell.angle_beta   90.00
_cell.angle_gamma   90.00
#
_symmetry.space_group_name_H-M   'P 1'
#
loop_
_entity.id
_entity.type
_entity.pdbx_description
1 polymer ?
#
loop_
_entity_poly.entity_id
_entity_poly.type
_entity_poly.pdbx_seq_one_letter_code
_entity_poly.pdbx_strand_id
1 'polypeptide(L)'
;RKGGGGSVTAAQGLWVHTRSPLPGAGNWGHQYGSPDNSACNDDQYVGGKLRVQWWGRPGPRVMPDRGPRNPAPVSANGRLFVQGMRVLFGLDAYNGAILWSKHIPTMRRANMPRSSSNMVATDDLLYVVVGSQCAGFDAQTGKLVLKADLPPAKEGEHEWGYLAASGDKLVGSLTRKGGNYLGDNGQWFEDFKKNETAKVVSDGLFVLDRKKGARRWQRKQGVVINSTITISNGIIYFVESRNPEAKNKKQGGRLQDEIRKDQYIVALNLDSGSFLWEEKADFSKCEFTTYMSHHG
;
A
#
# COMPACT_ATOMS: atom_id res chain seq x y z
N ARG A 1 9.79 -31.87 -7.72
CA ARG A 1 10.01 -30.49 -7.21
C ARG A 1 11.40 -30.44 -6.60
N LYS A 2 12.31 -29.63 -7.11
CA LYS A 2 13.56 -29.29 -6.41
C LYS A 2 13.16 -28.46 -5.19
N GLY A 3 13.05 -29.12 -4.01
CA GLY A 3 12.64 -28.48 -2.79
C GLY A 3 13.77 -27.63 -2.24
N GLY A 4 13.49 -26.35 -1.92
CA GLY A 4 14.31 -25.62 -0.99
C GLY A 4 14.37 -26.38 0.33
N GLY A 5 15.49 -26.31 1.03
CA GLY A 5 15.66 -26.93 2.35
C GLY A 5 14.56 -26.51 3.33
N GLY A 6 14.44 -27.18 4.42
CA GLY A 6 13.49 -26.90 5.48
C GLY A 6 13.93 -27.54 6.78
N SER A 7 13.26 -27.20 7.88
CA SER A 7 13.44 -27.83 9.17
C SER A 7 12.27 -28.77 9.49
N VAL A 8 12.58 -29.87 10.15
CA VAL A 8 11.55 -30.78 10.68
C VAL A 8 11.66 -30.79 12.19
N THR A 9 10.58 -30.48 12.86
CA THR A 9 10.50 -30.49 14.31
C THR A 9 9.37 -31.40 14.78
N ALA A 10 9.59 -32.15 15.86
CA ALA A 10 8.54 -32.90 16.52
C ALA A 10 7.91 -32.03 17.61
N ALA A 11 6.62 -31.85 17.55
CA ALA A 11 5.85 -31.13 18.57
C ALA A 11 4.54 -31.86 18.84
N GLN A 12 4.27 -32.20 20.08
CA GLN A 12 3.01 -32.85 20.54
C GLN A 12 2.60 -34.11 19.74
N GLY A 13 3.62 -34.94 19.38
CA GLY A 13 3.38 -36.16 18.62
C GLY A 13 3.17 -35.97 17.11
N LEU A 14 3.32 -34.73 16.62
CA LEU A 14 3.26 -34.38 15.21
C LEU A 14 4.65 -34.02 14.66
N TRP A 15 4.90 -34.40 13.43
CA TRP A 15 6.06 -33.89 12.69
C TRP A 15 5.68 -32.65 11.95
N VAL A 16 6.30 -31.51 12.31
CA VAL A 16 6.11 -30.24 11.64
C VAL A 16 7.27 -30.00 10.68
N HIS A 17 6.97 -29.97 9.40
CA HIS A 17 7.93 -29.59 8.37
C HIS A 17 7.75 -28.11 8.03
N THR A 18 8.74 -27.29 8.39
CA THR A 18 8.78 -25.89 8.02
C THR A 18 9.64 -25.73 6.76
N ARG A 19 9.03 -25.27 5.70
CA ARG A 19 9.70 -25.02 4.44
C ARG A 19 10.56 -23.76 4.55
N SER A 20 11.79 -23.83 4.06
CA SER A 20 12.61 -22.63 3.85
C SER A 20 12.04 -21.75 2.72
N PRO A 21 12.35 -20.44 2.71
CA PRO A 21 12.09 -19.61 1.56
C PRO A 21 12.60 -20.27 0.28
N LEU A 22 11.83 -20.18 -0.80
CA LEU A 22 12.24 -20.72 -2.10
C LEU A 22 13.20 -19.70 -2.75
N PRO A 23 14.49 -20.04 -2.92
CA PRO A 23 15.43 -19.12 -3.57
C PRO A 23 14.96 -18.79 -4.99
N GLY A 24 14.91 -17.51 -5.36
CA GLY A 24 14.45 -17.08 -6.67
C GLY A 24 12.93 -16.93 -6.81
N ALA A 25 12.15 -17.19 -5.74
CA ALA A 25 10.73 -16.83 -5.72
C ALA A 25 10.59 -15.33 -5.46
N GLY A 26 9.85 -14.64 -6.32
CA GLY A 26 9.57 -13.21 -6.18
C GLY A 26 8.49 -12.92 -5.14
N ASN A 27 8.52 -11.72 -4.62
CA ASN A 27 7.49 -11.15 -3.76
C ASN A 27 6.60 -10.19 -4.56
N TRP A 28 5.34 -10.05 -4.16
CA TRP A 28 4.42 -9.03 -4.64
C TRP A 28 3.89 -8.25 -3.42
N GLY A 29 4.81 -7.54 -2.76
CA GLY A 29 4.56 -6.93 -1.46
C GLY A 29 3.73 -5.64 -1.50
N HIS A 30 3.58 -5.03 -2.68
CA HIS A 30 2.89 -3.77 -2.91
C HIS A 30 1.82 -3.92 -3.99
N GLN A 31 0.96 -2.91 -4.16
CA GLN A 31 -0.10 -2.93 -5.16
C GLN A 31 0.43 -3.21 -6.58
N TYR A 32 1.57 -2.64 -6.92
CA TYR A 32 2.24 -2.81 -8.22
C TYR A 32 3.56 -3.58 -8.08
N GLY A 33 3.58 -4.66 -7.28
CA GLY A 33 4.72 -5.54 -7.07
C GLY A 33 5.65 -5.05 -5.99
N SER A 34 6.30 -3.93 -6.23
CA SER A 34 7.32 -3.31 -5.39
C SER A 34 7.08 -1.79 -5.22
N PRO A 35 7.85 -1.10 -4.35
CA PRO A 35 7.66 0.34 -4.13
C PRO A 35 8.00 1.22 -5.35
N ASP A 36 8.66 0.67 -6.34
CA ASP A 36 9.04 1.34 -7.60
C ASP A 36 7.90 1.39 -8.62
N ASN A 37 6.75 0.76 -8.33
CA ASN A 37 5.58 0.66 -9.17
C ASN A 37 5.84 0.03 -10.56
N SER A 38 6.90 -0.77 -10.70
CA SER A 38 7.28 -1.38 -11.98
C SER A 38 6.29 -2.44 -12.46
N ALA A 39 5.43 -2.94 -11.57
CA ALA A 39 4.56 -4.10 -11.79
C ALA A 39 5.32 -5.35 -12.24
N CYS A 40 6.58 -5.41 -11.88
CA CYS A 40 7.49 -6.53 -12.10
C CYS A 40 8.01 -7.05 -10.76
N ASN A 41 8.45 -8.30 -10.75
CA ASN A 41 9.17 -8.87 -9.62
C ASN A 41 10.33 -9.75 -10.13
N ASP A 42 11.21 -10.11 -9.24
CA ASP A 42 12.40 -10.91 -9.55
C ASP A 42 12.13 -12.42 -9.53
N ASP A 43 10.88 -12.85 -9.77
CA ASP A 43 10.53 -14.27 -9.76
C ASP A 43 11.17 -15.01 -10.93
N GLN A 44 11.93 -16.05 -10.61
CA GLN A 44 12.67 -16.87 -11.56
C GLN A 44 11.90 -18.14 -11.99
N TYR A 45 10.74 -18.39 -11.40
CA TYR A 45 9.99 -19.63 -11.58
C TYR A 45 8.70 -19.46 -12.38
N VAL A 46 8.12 -18.26 -12.37
CA VAL A 46 6.91 -17.99 -13.12
C VAL A 46 7.23 -17.83 -14.60
N GLY A 47 6.85 -18.81 -15.39
CA GLY A 47 7.07 -18.83 -16.83
C GLY A 47 6.22 -19.88 -17.53
N GLY A 48 5.99 -19.70 -18.82
CA GLY A 48 5.25 -20.64 -19.64
C GLY A 48 3.74 -20.66 -19.38
N LYS A 49 3.12 -21.82 -19.50
CA LYS A 49 1.67 -21.98 -19.35
C LYS A 49 1.28 -21.95 -17.87
N LEU A 50 0.48 -20.96 -17.49
CA LEU A 50 -0.07 -20.87 -16.15
C LEU A 50 -1.15 -21.93 -15.93
N ARG A 51 -1.19 -22.51 -14.74
CA ARG A 51 -2.20 -23.46 -14.27
C ARG A 51 -2.69 -23.08 -12.90
N VAL A 52 -3.96 -23.43 -12.59
CA VAL A 52 -4.50 -23.29 -11.24
C VAL A 52 -3.69 -24.20 -10.30
N GLN A 53 -3.07 -23.61 -9.28
CA GLN A 53 -2.27 -24.36 -8.32
C GLN A 53 -3.13 -24.89 -7.18
N TRP A 54 -4.08 -24.10 -6.70
CA TRP A 54 -5.03 -24.50 -5.67
C TRP A 54 -6.34 -23.74 -5.80
N TRP A 55 -7.37 -24.27 -5.19
CA TRP A 55 -8.69 -23.68 -5.12
C TRP A 55 -9.24 -23.86 -3.70
N GLY A 56 -9.79 -22.82 -3.10
CA GLY A 56 -10.29 -22.91 -1.73
C GLY A 56 -10.77 -21.61 -1.12
N ARG A 57 -10.91 -21.61 0.20
CA ARG A 57 -11.23 -20.44 1.01
C ARG A 57 -10.04 -19.47 1.05
N PRO A 58 -10.27 -18.16 1.33
CA PRO A 58 -11.60 -17.56 1.51
C PRO A 58 -12.34 -17.45 0.18
N GLY A 59 -13.59 -17.80 0.16
CA GLY A 59 -14.43 -17.63 -1.01
C GLY A 59 -15.10 -16.24 -1.01
N PRO A 60 -15.99 -15.99 -2.00
CA PRO A 60 -16.59 -14.66 -2.20
C PRO A 60 -17.43 -14.11 -1.04
N ARG A 61 -17.84 -14.94 -0.10
CA ARG A 61 -18.77 -14.54 0.99
C ARG A 61 -18.19 -13.51 1.97
N VAL A 62 -16.88 -13.51 2.15
CA VAL A 62 -16.18 -12.59 3.07
C VAL A 62 -15.21 -11.70 2.33
N MET A 63 -15.23 -11.76 1.02
CA MET A 63 -14.44 -10.92 0.14
C MET A 63 -15.22 -9.67 -0.29
N PRO A 64 -14.56 -8.57 -0.57
CA PRO A 64 -15.22 -7.43 -1.18
C PRO A 64 -15.82 -7.81 -2.52
N ASP A 65 -16.88 -7.10 -2.93
CA ASP A 65 -17.42 -7.25 -4.27
C ASP A 65 -16.40 -7.02 -5.37
N ARG A 66 -16.76 -7.43 -6.58
CA ARG A 66 -16.01 -7.16 -7.80
C ARG A 66 -16.02 -5.68 -8.14
N GLY A 67 -15.13 -4.95 -7.59
CA GLY A 67 -14.96 -3.56 -7.97
C GLY A 67 -13.52 -3.31 -8.41
N PRO A 68 -13.27 -2.40 -9.36
CA PRO A 68 -11.93 -2.12 -9.87
C PRO A 68 -11.00 -1.49 -8.80
N ARG A 69 -11.47 -1.34 -7.58
CA ARG A 69 -10.75 -0.68 -6.47
C ARG A 69 -10.63 -1.52 -5.22
N ASN A 70 -10.81 -2.81 -5.35
CA ASN A 70 -10.51 -3.71 -4.25
C ASN A 70 -9.02 -3.64 -3.93
N PRO A 71 -8.64 -3.67 -2.65
CA PRO A 71 -7.25 -3.82 -2.30
C PRO A 71 -6.67 -5.04 -3.01
N ALA A 72 -5.58 -4.85 -3.71
CA ALA A 72 -4.88 -5.95 -4.34
C ALA A 72 -4.36 -6.91 -3.26
N PRO A 73 -4.50 -8.22 -3.43
CA PRO A 73 -3.78 -9.17 -2.59
C PRO A 73 -2.27 -8.90 -2.69
N VAL A 74 -1.57 -9.01 -1.57
CA VAL A 74 -0.11 -8.86 -1.53
C VAL A 74 0.53 -10.15 -1.04
N SER A 75 1.74 -10.43 -1.50
CA SER A 75 2.44 -11.66 -1.13
C SER A 75 3.90 -11.40 -0.78
N ALA A 76 4.38 -12.06 0.27
CA ALA A 76 5.77 -12.05 0.67
C ALA A 76 6.15 -13.34 1.38
N ASN A 77 7.35 -13.83 1.13
CA ASN A 77 7.92 -14.99 1.78
C ASN A 77 6.96 -16.20 1.86
N GLY A 78 6.34 -16.56 0.72
CA GLY A 78 5.45 -17.71 0.58
C GLY A 78 4.09 -17.56 1.25
N ARG A 79 3.70 -16.36 1.66
CA ARG A 79 2.38 -16.02 2.22
C ARG A 79 1.62 -15.11 1.29
N LEU A 80 0.31 -15.30 1.23
CA LEU A 80 -0.62 -14.45 0.49
C LEU A 80 -1.56 -13.77 1.49
N PHE A 81 -1.66 -12.46 1.42
CA PHE A 81 -2.52 -11.67 2.30
C PHE A 81 -3.69 -11.10 1.50
N VAL A 82 -4.88 -11.31 2.03
CA VAL A 82 -6.12 -10.94 1.35
C VAL A 82 -7.03 -10.21 2.32
N GLN A 83 -7.49 -9.04 1.92
CA GLN A 83 -8.48 -8.28 2.65
C GLN A 83 -9.88 -8.66 2.17
N GLY A 84 -10.71 -9.13 3.12
CA GLY A 84 -12.15 -9.27 2.95
C GLY A 84 -12.91 -8.13 3.63
N MET A 85 -14.24 -8.27 3.71
CA MET A 85 -15.08 -7.34 4.45
C MET A 85 -14.85 -7.51 5.94
N ARG A 86 -14.24 -6.53 6.60
CA ARG A 86 -13.91 -6.52 8.04
C ARG A 86 -13.06 -7.71 8.49
N VAL A 87 -12.42 -8.39 7.57
CA VAL A 87 -11.58 -9.54 7.86
C VAL A 87 -10.30 -9.50 7.01
N LEU A 88 -9.21 -9.90 7.62
CA LEU A 88 -7.91 -10.04 7.00
C LEU A 88 -7.48 -11.49 7.08
N PHE A 89 -6.95 -12.03 6.00
CA PHE A 89 -6.47 -13.41 5.92
C PHE A 89 -4.98 -13.43 5.60
N GLY A 90 -4.25 -14.28 6.28
CA GLY A 90 -2.95 -14.77 5.89
C GLY A 90 -3.06 -16.22 5.44
N LEU A 91 -2.62 -16.50 4.24
CA LEU A 91 -2.70 -17.80 3.57
C LEU A 91 -1.31 -18.30 3.24
N ASP A 92 -1.15 -19.60 3.22
CA ASP A 92 -0.02 -20.22 2.54
C ASP A 92 -0.19 -20.04 1.02
N ALA A 93 0.76 -19.34 0.38
CA ALA A 93 0.67 -19.02 -1.04
C ALA A 93 0.75 -20.26 -1.96
N TYR A 94 1.27 -21.38 -1.47
CA TYR A 94 1.47 -22.60 -2.26
C TYR A 94 0.30 -23.56 -2.26
N ASN A 95 -0.51 -23.55 -1.20
CA ASN A 95 -1.62 -24.51 -1.05
C ASN A 95 -2.94 -23.85 -0.67
N GLY A 96 -2.96 -22.55 -0.38
CA GLY A 96 -4.16 -21.79 -0.01
C GLY A 96 -4.68 -22.07 1.40
N ALA A 97 -3.93 -22.79 2.25
CA ALA A 97 -4.33 -23.01 3.63
C ALA A 97 -4.41 -21.67 4.40
N ILE A 98 -5.49 -21.45 5.12
CA ILE A 98 -5.63 -20.28 5.99
C ILE A 98 -4.72 -20.49 7.21
N LEU A 99 -3.63 -19.72 7.27
CA LEU A 99 -2.70 -19.72 8.40
C LEU A 99 -3.31 -18.98 9.58
N TRP A 100 -3.95 -17.86 9.30
CA TRP A 100 -4.66 -17.06 10.29
C TRP A 100 -5.72 -16.17 9.65
N SER A 101 -6.66 -15.72 10.45
CA SER A 101 -7.62 -14.68 10.09
C SER A 101 -7.81 -13.70 11.24
N LYS A 102 -8.08 -12.45 10.92
CA LYS A 102 -8.27 -11.38 11.89
C LYS A 102 -9.51 -10.57 11.55
N HIS A 103 -10.45 -10.49 12.48
CA HIS A 103 -11.59 -9.59 12.37
C HIS A 103 -11.18 -8.18 12.82
N ILE A 104 -11.39 -7.19 11.95
CA ILE A 104 -11.11 -5.76 12.20
C ILE A 104 -12.40 -4.99 11.88
N PRO A 105 -13.23 -4.66 12.87
CA PRO A 105 -14.56 -4.09 12.65
C PRO A 105 -14.59 -2.80 11.85
N THR A 106 -13.53 -1.99 11.97
CA THR A 106 -13.38 -0.70 11.30
C THR A 106 -12.74 -0.80 9.91
N MET A 107 -12.23 -1.98 9.54
CA MET A 107 -11.66 -2.19 8.22
C MET A 107 -12.77 -2.29 7.18
N ARG A 108 -12.75 -1.36 6.26
CA ARG A 108 -13.66 -1.31 5.13
C ARG A 108 -12.99 -1.86 3.88
N ARG A 109 -13.76 -2.03 2.85
CA ARG A 109 -13.33 -2.55 1.57
C ARG A 109 -12.15 -1.80 0.97
N ALA A 110 -12.16 -0.48 1.07
CA ALA A 110 -11.06 0.37 0.69
C ALA A 110 -10.95 1.51 1.70
N ASN A 111 -9.86 1.53 2.45
CA ASN A 111 -9.57 2.55 3.45
C ASN A 111 -8.58 3.60 2.94
N MET A 112 -8.23 3.52 1.68
CA MET A 112 -7.23 4.36 1.05
C MET A 112 -7.83 5.09 -0.16
N PRO A 113 -7.23 6.21 -0.56
CA PRO A 113 -7.59 6.85 -1.82
C PRO A 113 -7.45 5.89 -3.01
N ARG A 114 -8.17 6.20 -4.06
CA ARG A 114 -8.03 5.51 -5.33
C ARG A 114 -6.55 5.44 -5.74
N SER A 115 -6.16 4.32 -6.31
CA SER A 115 -4.81 4.08 -6.82
C SER A 115 -3.72 3.98 -5.75
N SER A 116 -4.10 3.80 -4.49
CA SER A 116 -3.19 3.47 -3.40
C SER A 116 -3.65 2.19 -2.72
N SER A 117 -2.71 1.35 -2.30
CA SER A 117 -3.01 0.18 -1.49
C SER A 117 -3.04 0.56 -0.01
N ASN A 118 -3.94 -0.08 0.74
CA ASN A 118 -3.95 0.01 2.19
C ASN A 118 -3.14 -1.12 2.87
N MET A 119 -2.52 -1.98 2.08
CA MET A 119 -1.73 -3.12 2.57
C MET A 119 -0.36 -3.16 1.90
N VAL A 120 0.64 -3.48 2.70
CA VAL A 120 1.99 -3.78 2.22
C VAL A 120 2.55 -4.97 3.01
N ALA A 121 3.08 -5.97 2.32
CA ALA A 121 3.71 -7.13 2.92
C ALA A 121 5.23 -7.07 2.78
N THR A 122 5.90 -7.42 3.87
CA THR A 122 7.32 -7.71 3.93
C THR A 122 7.52 -9.17 4.39
N ASP A 123 8.74 -9.64 4.44
CA ASP A 123 9.00 -11.03 4.85
C ASP A 123 8.54 -11.33 6.27
N ASP A 124 8.56 -10.33 7.14
CA ASP A 124 8.27 -10.45 8.58
C ASP A 124 6.91 -9.85 8.98
N LEU A 125 6.45 -8.79 8.34
CA LEU A 125 5.24 -8.05 8.74
C LEU A 125 4.29 -7.79 7.58
N LEU A 126 3.01 -7.81 7.89
CA LEU A 126 1.95 -7.22 7.07
C LEU A 126 1.50 -5.90 7.68
N TYR A 127 1.62 -4.83 6.94
CA TYR A 127 1.12 -3.51 7.32
C TYR A 127 -0.25 -3.26 6.71
N VAL A 128 -1.19 -2.80 7.52
CA VAL A 128 -2.56 -2.49 7.07
C VAL A 128 -2.98 -1.16 7.64
N VAL A 129 -3.41 -0.27 6.78
CA VAL A 129 -3.94 1.02 7.17
C VAL A 129 -5.44 0.95 7.40
N VAL A 130 -5.88 1.52 8.52
CA VAL A 130 -7.28 1.69 8.87
C VAL A 130 -7.47 3.11 9.44
N GLY A 131 -8.01 4.00 8.64
CA GLY A 131 -8.21 5.41 9.01
C GLY A 131 -6.88 6.15 9.22
N SER A 132 -6.65 6.62 10.42
CA SER A 132 -5.43 7.35 10.81
C SER A 132 -4.31 6.46 11.36
N GLN A 133 -4.54 5.15 11.47
CA GLN A 133 -3.56 4.20 12.02
C GLN A 133 -3.06 3.21 10.99
N CYS A 134 -1.79 2.86 11.09
CA CYS A 134 -1.21 1.71 10.43
C CYS A 134 -0.91 0.62 11.46
N ALA A 135 -1.52 -0.54 11.28
CA ALA A 135 -1.28 -1.72 12.10
C ALA A 135 -0.26 -2.63 11.41
N GLY A 136 0.77 -3.07 12.14
CA GLY A 136 1.71 -4.09 11.71
C GLY A 136 1.38 -5.43 12.37
N PHE A 137 1.11 -6.43 11.56
CA PHE A 137 0.85 -7.79 11.99
C PHE A 137 2.04 -8.68 11.67
N ASP A 138 2.44 -9.52 12.60
CA ASP A 138 3.37 -10.61 12.32
C ASP A 138 2.84 -11.45 11.15
N ALA A 139 3.62 -11.58 10.10
CA ALA A 139 3.18 -12.18 8.84
C ALA A 139 2.83 -13.67 8.99
N GLN A 140 3.44 -14.36 9.95
CA GLN A 140 3.24 -15.79 10.19
C GLN A 140 2.01 -16.09 11.04
N THR A 141 1.77 -15.28 12.06
CA THR A 141 0.78 -15.57 13.11
C THR A 141 -0.43 -14.65 13.10
N GLY A 142 -0.38 -13.52 12.39
CA GLY A 142 -1.39 -12.47 12.43
C GLY A 142 -1.43 -11.72 13.77
N LYS A 143 -0.44 -11.90 14.66
CA LYS A 143 -0.37 -11.15 15.91
C LYS A 143 -0.07 -9.69 15.64
N LEU A 144 -0.85 -8.80 16.24
CA LEU A 144 -0.57 -7.35 16.19
C LEU A 144 0.71 -7.05 16.98
N VAL A 145 1.70 -6.47 16.32
CA VAL A 145 3.01 -6.16 16.89
C VAL A 145 3.39 -4.68 16.79
N LEU A 146 2.70 -3.93 15.94
CA LEU A 146 2.93 -2.52 15.75
C LEU A 146 1.61 -1.77 15.59
N LYS A 147 1.52 -0.58 16.21
CA LYS A 147 0.56 0.47 15.85
C LYS A 147 1.34 1.74 15.59
N ALA A 148 1.21 2.28 14.39
CA ALA A 148 1.82 3.55 14.02
C ALA A 148 0.72 4.55 13.70
N ASP A 149 0.73 5.66 14.40
CA ASP A 149 -0.19 6.78 14.15
C ASP A 149 0.39 7.69 13.07
N LEU A 150 -0.49 8.49 12.48
CA LEU A 150 -0.05 9.59 11.62
C LEU A 150 0.86 10.53 12.42
N PRO A 151 1.92 11.07 11.78
CA PRO A 151 2.63 12.20 12.35
C PRO A 151 1.64 13.33 12.62
N PRO A 152 1.86 14.17 13.67
CA PRO A 152 0.95 15.25 13.98
C PRO A 152 0.84 16.22 12.78
N ALA A 153 -0.29 16.10 12.13
CA ALA A 153 -0.93 17.16 11.38
C ALA A 153 -1.93 17.78 12.34
N LYS A 154 -2.59 18.87 12.00
CA LYS A 154 -3.68 19.36 12.87
C LYS A 154 -4.62 18.20 13.15
N GLU A 155 -4.87 17.95 14.41
CA GLU A 155 -5.58 16.77 14.89
C GLU A 155 -6.95 16.67 14.20
N GLY A 156 -7.24 15.50 13.63
CA GLY A 156 -8.50 15.23 12.95
C GLY A 156 -8.64 15.76 11.51
N GLU A 157 -7.62 16.38 10.91
CA GLU A 157 -7.70 16.89 9.52
C GLU A 157 -7.21 15.87 8.48
N HIS A 158 -6.43 14.86 8.87
CA HIS A 158 -5.81 13.91 7.94
C HIS A 158 -6.07 12.45 8.31
N GLU A 159 -5.98 11.64 7.28
CA GLU A 159 -5.96 10.19 7.31
C GLU A 159 -4.75 9.69 6.53
N TRP A 160 -4.44 8.41 6.64
CA TRP A 160 -3.35 7.80 5.91
C TRP A 160 -3.69 7.67 4.42
N GLY A 161 -2.88 8.19 3.52
CA GLY A 161 -3.19 8.28 2.09
C GLY A 161 -2.47 7.30 1.17
N TYR A 162 -1.21 7.01 1.43
CA TYR A 162 -0.34 6.10 0.67
C TYR A 162 0.42 5.24 1.66
N LEU A 163 0.75 4.03 1.27
CA LEU A 163 1.52 3.11 2.08
C LEU A 163 2.54 2.36 1.23
N ALA A 164 3.79 2.39 1.64
CA ALA A 164 4.86 1.55 1.11
C ALA A 164 5.86 1.17 2.20
N ALA A 165 6.56 0.07 1.99
CA ALA A 165 7.69 -0.35 2.82
C ALA A 165 8.95 -0.48 1.94
N SER A 166 10.06 0.09 2.38
CA SER A 166 11.35 -0.01 1.70
C SER A 166 12.47 -0.11 2.73
N GLY A 167 13.14 -1.26 2.77
CA GLY A 167 14.14 -1.56 3.79
C GLY A 167 13.56 -1.49 5.19
N ASP A 168 14.11 -0.64 6.03
CA ASP A 168 13.67 -0.39 7.40
C ASP A 168 12.67 0.78 7.54
N LYS A 169 12.10 1.23 6.43
CA LYS A 169 11.23 2.40 6.36
C LYS A 169 9.81 2.04 6.01
N LEU A 170 8.87 2.74 6.63
CA LEU A 170 7.46 2.76 6.28
C LEU A 170 7.11 4.16 5.78
N VAL A 171 6.67 4.25 4.54
CA VAL A 171 6.36 5.50 3.88
C VAL A 171 4.86 5.69 3.83
N GLY A 172 4.41 6.87 4.20
CA GLY A 172 3.00 7.24 4.16
C GLY A 172 2.77 8.64 3.65
N SER A 173 1.53 8.95 3.32
CA SER A 173 1.11 10.31 2.96
C SER A 173 -0.10 10.77 3.77
N LEU A 174 -0.27 12.09 3.87
CA LEU A 174 -1.30 12.76 4.64
C LEU A 174 -2.47 13.13 3.72
N THR A 175 -3.42 12.22 3.54
CA THR A 175 -4.64 12.58 2.81
C THR A 175 -5.60 13.34 3.70
N ARG A 176 -6.39 14.23 3.12
CA ARG A 176 -7.40 15.01 3.87
C ARG A 176 -8.49 14.08 4.39
N LYS A 177 -8.98 14.33 5.59
CA LYS A 177 -10.03 13.52 6.23
C LYS A 177 -11.25 13.39 5.32
N GLY A 178 -11.79 12.16 5.22
CA GLY A 178 -12.87 11.81 4.30
C GLY A 178 -12.43 11.67 2.84
N GLY A 179 -11.14 11.81 2.53
CA GLY A 179 -10.57 11.48 1.23
C GLY A 179 -10.51 9.96 1.00
N ASN A 180 -10.43 9.18 2.07
CA ASN A 180 -10.46 7.73 1.99
C ASN A 180 -11.87 7.21 1.72
N TYR A 181 -11.95 6.18 0.90
CA TYR A 181 -13.21 5.48 0.67
C TYR A 181 -13.49 4.50 1.81
N LEU A 182 -14.67 4.58 2.39
CA LEU A 182 -15.09 3.76 3.53
C LEU A 182 -16.33 2.91 3.22
N GLY A 183 -16.58 2.55 1.98
CA GLY A 183 -17.77 1.80 1.59
C GLY A 183 -17.63 0.30 1.76
N ASP A 184 -18.72 -0.35 2.16
CA ASP A 184 -18.85 -1.80 2.28
C ASP A 184 -19.54 -2.46 1.07
N ASN A 185 -20.26 -1.70 0.25
CA ASN A 185 -21.30 -2.21 -0.65
C ASN A 185 -21.15 -1.80 -2.12
N GLY A 186 -19.98 -1.54 -2.59
CA GLY A 186 -19.75 -1.29 -4.01
C GLY A 186 -20.31 0.01 -4.60
N GLN A 187 -20.89 0.85 -3.77
CA GLN A 187 -21.54 2.11 -4.19
C GLN A 187 -20.58 3.20 -4.70
N TRP A 188 -19.36 2.90 -4.86
CA TRP A 188 -18.31 3.82 -5.24
C TRP A 188 -18.36 4.32 -6.69
N PHE A 189 -19.19 3.76 -7.52
CA PHE A 189 -19.42 4.32 -8.86
C PHE A 189 -20.16 5.66 -8.82
N GLU A 190 -20.95 5.91 -7.79
CA GLU A 190 -21.71 7.14 -7.64
C GLU A 190 -20.90 8.28 -7.05
N ASP A 191 -19.90 7.97 -6.22
CA ASP A 191 -19.00 8.95 -5.61
C ASP A 191 -17.99 9.56 -6.59
N PHE A 192 -17.84 8.99 -7.76
CA PHE A 192 -16.91 9.46 -8.78
C PHE A 192 -17.18 10.88 -9.28
N LYS A 193 -18.41 11.27 -9.27
CA LYS A 193 -18.81 12.54 -9.91
C LYS A 193 -18.59 13.78 -9.03
N LYS A 194 -18.37 13.63 -7.75
CA LYS A 194 -18.35 14.77 -6.82
C LYS A 194 -17.00 15.11 -6.18
N ASN A 195 -16.08 14.16 -5.96
CA ASN A 195 -14.86 14.39 -5.14
C ASN A 195 -13.64 13.57 -5.55
N GLU A 196 -13.46 13.24 -6.80
CA GLU A 196 -12.46 12.24 -7.22
C GLU A 196 -11.01 12.63 -6.93
N THR A 197 -10.67 13.86 -7.17
CA THR A 197 -9.29 14.33 -7.07
C THR A 197 -8.84 14.51 -5.62
N ALA A 198 -9.74 14.84 -4.69
CA ALA A 198 -9.41 14.95 -3.27
C ALA A 198 -9.00 13.60 -2.66
N LYS A 199 -9.45 12.48 -3.24
CA LYS A 199 -9.17 11.12 -2.79
C LYS A 199 -7.81 10.59 -3.24
N VAL A 200 -7.19 11.20 -4.23
CA VAL A 200 -5.93 10.72 -4.82
C VAL A 200 -4.74 11.63 -4.48
N VAL A 201 -4.96 12.64 -3.65
CA VAL A 201 -3.93 13.61 -3.28
C VAL A 201 -3.73 13.69 -1.78
N SER A 202 -2.54 14.14 -1.39
CA SER A 202 -2.13 14.29 0.00
C SER A 202 -1.42 15.61 0.23
N ASP A 203 -1.57 16.17 1.43
CA ASP A 203 -0.96 17.44 1.83
C ASP A 203 0.50 17.28 2.26
N GLY A 204 1.05 16.07 2.16
CA GLY A 204 2.45 15.81 2.45
C GLY A 204 2.78 14.34 2.57
N LEU A 205 4.08 14.08 2.72
CA LEU A 205 4.69 12.78 2.88
C LEU A 205 5.39 12.66 4.23
N PHE A 206 5.50 11.43 4.72
CA PHE A 206 6.28 11.12 5.91
C PHE A 206 6.91 9.74 5.82
N VAL A 207 7.99 9.57 6.56
CA VAL A 207 8.66 8.28 6.73
C VAL A 207 8.80 7.95 8.19
N LEU A 208 8.46 6.71 8.54
CA LEU A 208 8.60 6.13 9.86
C LEU A 208 9.62 4.99 9.83
N ASP A 209 10.19 4.69 10.98
CA ASP A 209 10.83 3.39 11.20
C ASP A 209 9.75 2.30 11.16
N ARG A 210 9.90 1.31 10.28
CA ARG A 210 8.83 0.34 10.05
C ARG A 210 8.59 -0.62 11.21
N LYS A 211 9.56 -0.79 12.11
CA LYS A 211 9.42 -1.68 13.28
C LYS A 211 9.00 -0.96 14.54
N LYS A 212 9.38 0.31 14.68
CA LYS A 212 9.11 1.13 15.86
C LYS A 212 7.94 2.09 15.67
N GLY A 213 7.54 2.40 14.44
CA GLY A 213 6.56 3.44 14.13
C GLY A 213 7.06 4.87 14.40
N ALA A 214 8.33 5.02 14.81
CA ALA A 214 8.91 6.32 15.10
C ALA A 214 9.12 7.13 13.81
N ARG A 215 8.70 8.39 13.84
CA ARG A 215 8.87 9.28 12.70
C ARG A 215 10.34 9.61 12.47
N ARG A 216 10.81 9.44 11.23
CA ARG A 216 12.13 9.87 10.77
C ARG A 216 12.08 11.27 10.21
N TRP A 217 11.19 11.52 9.26
CA TRP A 217 10.98 12.84 8.70
C TRP A 217 9.55 13.03 8.16
N GLN A 218 9.21 14.27 7.85
CA GLN A 218 7.94 14.67 7.27
C GLN A 218 8.15 15.88 6.36
N ARG A 219 7.46 15.91 5.21
CA ARG A 219 7.45 17.03 4.26
C ARG A 219 6.01 17.48 4.01
N LYS A 220 5.79 18.79 4.04
CA LYS A 220 4.53 19.46 3.70
C LYS A 220 4.84 20.70 2.86
N GLN A 221 4.93 20.57 1.54
CA GLN A 221 5.25 21.71 0.67
C GLN A 221 4.16 21.93 -0.38
N GLY A 222 3.81 20.91 -1.14
CA GLY A 222 2.77 20.92 -2.15
C GLY A 222 1.69 19.88 -1.88
N VAL A 223 0.74 19.80 -2.79
CA VAL A 223 -0.28 18.74 -2.82
C VAL A 223 0.24 17.61 -3.67
N VAL A 224 0.52 16.48 -3.03
CA VAL A 224 1.14 15.30 -3.66
C VAL A 224 0.09 14.44 -4.34
N ILE A 225 0.36 13.98 -5.55
CA ILE A 225 -0.47 13.00 -6.26
C ILE A 225 -0.03 11.59 -5.83
N ASN A 226 -0.85 10.90 -5.04
CA ASN A 226 -0.48 9.63 -4.41
C ASN A 226 -0.04 8.53 -5.39
N SER A 227 -0.67 8.44 -6.57
CA SER A 227 -0.34 7.45 -7.59
C SER A 227 1.02 7.66 -8.26
N THR A 228 1.67 8.80 -8.02
CA THR A 228 3.01 9.09 -8.55
C THR A 228 4.12 8.80 -7.55
N ILE A 229 3.78 8.48 -6.30
CA ILE A 229 4.79 8.15 -5.29
C ILE A 229 5.49 6.85 -5.69
N THR A 230 6.79 6.96 -5.92
CA THR A 230 7.64 5.88 -6.44
C THR A 230 8.93 5.86 -5.66
N ILE A 231 9.38 4.69 -5.22
CA ILE A 231 10.56 4.57 -4.39
C ILE A 231 11.52 3.57 -5.02
N SER A 232 12.70 4.03 -5.35
CA SER A 232 13.76 3.19 -5.90
C SER A 232 15.13 3.70 -5.50
N ASN A 233 16.09 2.80 -5.29
CA ASN A 233 17.50 3.13 -5.03
C ASN A 233 17.72 4.16 -3.90
N GLY A 234 16.91 4.08 -2.83
CA GLY A 234 17.02 5.02 -1.69
C GLY A 234 16.50 6.43 -1.97
N ILE A 235 15.76 6.61 -3.06
CA ILE A 235 15.14 7.88 -3.46
C ILE A 235 13.63 7.72 -3.51
N ILE A 236 12.91 8.73 -3.07
CA ILE A 236 11.47 8.84 -3.26
C ILE A 236 11.17 9.93 -4.29
N TYR A 237 10.43 9.55 -5.32
CA TYR A 237 9.98 10.42 -6.41
C TYR A 237 8.47 10.60 -6.30
N PHE A 238 7.99 11.78 -6.62
CA PHE A 238 6.55 12.07 -6.68
C PHE A 238 6.28 13.34 -7.48
N VAL A 239 5.02 13.52 -7.88
CA VAL A 239 4.52 14.77 -8.44
C VAL A 239 3.77 15.53 -7.37
N GLU A 240 4.09 16.82 -7.20
CA GLU A 240 3.34 17.74 -6.35
C GLU A 240 2.89 18.97 -7.12
N SER A 241 1.73 19.49 -6.77
CA SER A 241 1.28 20.82 -7.19
C SER A 241 1.53 21.83 -6.08
N ARG A 242 2.14 22.95 -6.41
CA ARG A 242 2.36 24.08 -5.50
C ARG A 242 1.34 25.19 -5.67
N ASN A 243 0.36 24.97 -6.53
CA ASN A 243 -0.73 25.93 -6.75
C ASN A 243 -1.46 26.26 -5.43
N PRO A 244 -1.53 27.54 -5.03
CA PRO A 244 -2.22 27.94 -3.80
C PRO A 244 -3.70 27.54 -3.78
N GLU A 245 -4.38 27.54 -4.92
CA GLU A 245 -5.78 27.13 -5.02
C GLU A 245 -5.94 25.65 -4.62
N ALA A 246 -5.03 24.76 -5.06
CA ALA A 246 -5.05 23.36 -4.67
C ALA A 246 -4.75 23.15 -3.18
N LYS A 247 -3.82 23.94 -2.61
CA LYS A 247 -3.45 23.89 -1.18
C LYS A 247 -4.57 24.37 -0.28
N ASN A 248 -5.29 25.42 -0.66
CA ASN A 248 -6.29 26.08 0.17
C ASN A 248 -7.68 25.46 0.02
N LYS A 249 -7.92 24.64 -0.99
CA LYS A 249 -9.21 24.00 -1.22
C LYS A 249 -9.52 23.01 -0.11
N LYS A 250 -10.63 23.26 0.58
CA LYS A 250 -11.06 22.38 1.67
C LYS A 250 -11.54 21.04 1.12
N GLN A 251 -11.58 20.07 2.01
CA GLN A 251 -12.13 18.74 1.78
C GLN A 251 -13.49 18.80 1.04
N GLY A 252 -13.71 17.86 0.12
CA GLY A 252 -14.96 17.80 -0.64
C GLY A 252 -14.97 18.61 -1.95
N GLY A 253 -13.95 19.39 -2.24
CA GLY A 253 -13.82 20.12 -3.49
C GLY A 253 -13.17 19.32 -4.61
N ARG A 254 -13.59 19.55 -5.84
CA ARG A 254 -12.92 19.01 -7.04
C ARG A 254 -11.60 19.74 -7.24
N LEU A 255 -10.48 19.01 -7.26
CA LEU A 255 -9.14 19.57 -7.41
C LEU A 255 -8.58 19.39 -8.83
N GLN A 256 -9.43 19.02 -9.79
CA GLN A 256 -8.98 18.53 -11.09
C GLN A 256 -8.16 19.57 -11.85
N ASP A 257 -8.62 20.79 -11.89
CA ASP A 257 -7.96 21.87 -12.63
C ASP A 257 -6.87 22.54 -11.80
N GLU A 258 -7.08 22.65 -10.50
CA GLU A 258 -6.13 23.28 -9.59
C GLU A 258 -4.88 22.44 -9.39
N ILE A 259 -5.02 21.09 -9.29
CA ILE A 259 -3.88 20.19 -9.11
C ILE A 259 -2.98 20.10 -10.34
N ARG A 260 -3.51 20.44 -11.51
CA ARG A 260 -2.76 20.40 -12.78
C ARG A 260 -1.92 21.64 -13.05
N LYS A 261 -2.04 22.64 -12.19
CA LYS A 261 -1.26 23.87 -12.27
C LYS A 261 -0.04 23.79 -11.36
N ASP A 262 1.05 24.42 -11.78
CA ASP A 262 2.28 24.58 -11.02
C ASP A 262 2.81 23.25 -10.45
N GLN A 263 2.98 22.28 -11.33
CA GLN A 263 3.40 20.91 -10.98
C GLN A 263 4.92 20.76 -11.10
N TYR A 264 5.45 19.92 -10.19
CA TYR A 264 6.86 19.57 -10.14
C TYR A 264 7.01 18.07 -9.93
N ILE A 265 7.96 17.46 -10.63
CA ILE A 265 8.52 16.17 -10.26
C ILE A 265 9.57 16.46 -9.21
N VAL A 266 9.50 15.81 -8.07
CA VAL A 266 10.40 16.02 -6.93
C VAL A 266 11.08 14.73 -6.55
N ALA A 267 12.36 14.78 -6.27
CA ALA A 267 13.17 13.68 -5.75
C ALA A 267 13.76 14.05 -4.39
N LEU A 268 13.56 13.16 -3.41
CA LEU A 268 14.13 13.30 -2.07
C LEU A 268 14.93 12.06 -1.70
N ASN A 269 15.95 12.24 -0.88
CA ASN A 269 16.60 11.13 -0.22
C ASN A 269 15.61 10.45 0.73
N LEU A 270 15.43 9.13 0.59
CA LEU A 270 14.44 8.38 1.36
C LEU A 270 14.79 8.30 2.86
N ASP A 271 16.07 8.29 3.23
CA ASP A 271 16.51 8.18 4.61
C ASP A 271 16.31 9.46 5.41
N SER A 272 16.72 10.58 4.81
CA SER A 272 16.75 11.87 5.50
C SER A 272 15.60 12.81 5.13
N GLY A 273 14.89 12.55 4.03
CA GLY A 273 13.93 13.49 3.46
C GLY A 273 14.57 14.72 2.82
N SER A 274 15.92 14.75 2.71
CA SER A 274 16.62 15.87 2.11
C SER A 274 16.32 15.97 0.61
N PHE A 275 16.20 17.20 0.16
CA PHE A 275 15.98 17.52 -1.25
C PHE A 275 17.17 17.10 -2.11
N LEU A 276 16.91 16.47 -3.23
CA LEU A 276 17.92 16.09 -4.23
C LEU A 276 17.78 16.95 -5.47
N TRP A 277 16.64 16.91 -6.12
CA TRP A 277 16.33 17.72 -7.29
C TRP A 277 14.82 17.83 -7.52
N GLU A 278 14.44 18.77 -8.35
CA GLU A 278 13.08 18.91 -8.85
C GLU A 278 13.09 19.44 -10.28
N GLU A 279 12.02 19.14 -11.00
CA GLU A 279 11.80 19.66 -12.34
C GLU A 279 10.35 20.07 -12.52
N LYS A 280 10.14 21.23 -13.11
CA LYS A 280 8.80 21.71 -13.43
C LYS A 280 8.20 20.84 -14.53
N ALA A 281 6.99 20.38 -14.32
CA ALA A 281 6.28 19.48 -15.23
C ALA A 281 4.92 20.04 -15.60
N ASP A 282 4.45 19.71 -16.79
CA ASP A 282 3.11 20.05 -17.25
C ASP A 282 2.33 18.77 -17.57
N PHE A 283 1.48 18.35 -16.65
CA PHE A 283 0.55 17.25 -16.82
C PHE A 283 -0.89 17.72 -17.07
N SER A 284 -1.09 18.95 -17.51
CA SER A 284 -2.42 19.53 -17.74
C SER A 284 -3.26 18.76 -18.76
N LYS A 285 -2.61 18.04 -19.68
CA LYS A 285 -3.26 17.19 -20.68
C LYS A 285 -3.62 15.79 -20.19
N CYS A 286 -3.22 15.41 -18.98
CA CYS A 286 -3.57 14.11 -18.39
C CYS A 286 -5.01 14.14 -17.85
N GLU A 287 -5.90 13.30 -18.38
CA GLU A 287 -7.34 13.41 -18.07
C GLU A 287 -7.72 12.88 -16.69
N PHE A 288 -7.18 11.74 -16.24
CA PHE A 288 -7.68 11.07 -15.05
C PHE A 288 -6.67 10.90 -13.94
N THR A 289 -5.60 10.17 -14.17
CA THR A 289 -4.63 9.82 -13.14
C THR A 289 -3.24 9.74 -13.76
N THR A 290 -2.29 10.39 -13.12
CA THR A 290 -0.88 10.28 -13.48
C THR A 290 -0.26 9.19 -12.61
N TYR A 291 0.40 8.23 -13.23
CA TYR A 291 1.20 7.21 -12.55
C TYR A 291 2.68 7.43 -12.87
N MET A 292 3.51 7.07 -11.94
CA MET A 292 4.95 7.05 -12.12
C MET A 292 5.51 5.70 -11.67
N SER A 293 6.43 5.18 -12.45
CA SER A 293 7.20 3.98 -12.13
C SER A 293 8.68 4.24 -12.38
N HIS A 294 9.54 3.53 -11.69
CA HIS A 294 10.97 3.57 -11.90
C HIS A 294 11.45 2.15 -12.21
N HIS A 295 12.23 2.06 -13.30
CA HIS A 295 12.96 0.83 -13.61
C HIS A 295 14.38 1.26 -13.93
N GLY A 296 15.33 0.83 -13.10
CA GLY A 296 16.74 1.19 -13.22
C GLY A 296 17.61 0.05 -13.62
#